data_566c85c27b9eb40165fdb4792cadaf14
#
_entry.id   566c85c27b9eb40165fdb4792cadaf14
#
_cell.length_a   1.000
_cell.length_b   1.000
_cell.length_c   1.000
_cell.angle_alpha   90.00
_cell.angle_beta   90.00
_cell.angle_gamma   90.00
#
_symmetry.space_group_name_H-M   'P 1'
#
loop_
_entity.id
_entity.type
_entity.pdbx_description
1 polymer ?
#
loop_
_entity_poly.entity_id
_entity_poly.type
_entity_poly.pdbx_seq_one_letter_code
_entity_poly.pdbx_strand_id
1 'polypeptide(L)'
;MLYRIGSQLAPAVHEPQNWPYEVPHDRYKAALWPPHDVGGQPDAPVRFEDKEEEQWELDTYVTCEVLAWRGAWNAEERRRRGNNDLGLSLYYDFPYYGRWIWSAARMLVDKNHVSLLELLEKVAEVKARYGKQ
;
A
#
# COMPACT_ATOMS: atom_id res chain seq x y z
N MET A 1 17.49 9.94 -10.85
CA MET A 1 16.88 8.63 -11.17
C MET A 1 15.38 8.72 -11.37
N LEU A 2 14.61 9.23 -10.40
CA LEU A 2 13.13 9.38 -10.50
C LEU A 2 12.67 10.27 -11.68
N TYR A 3 13.40 11.34 -11.98
CA TYR A 3 13.09 12.22 -13.12
C TYR A 3 13.16 11.50 -14.47
N ARG A 4 14.11 10.58 -14.64
CA ARG A 4 14.24 9.78 -15.86
C ARG A 4 13.11 8.76 -16.02
N ILE A 5 12.67 8.16 -14.92
CA ILE A 5 11.53 7.26 -14.93
C ILE A 5 10.26 8.03 -15.33
N GLY A 6 10.04 9.20 -14.74
CA GLY A 6 8.90 10.05 -15.09
C GLY A 6 8.90 10.49 -16.56
N SER A 7 10.05 10.84 -17.13
CA SER A 7 10.17 11.21 -18.52
C SER A 7 9.97 10.05 -19.50
N GLN A 8 10.30 8.82 -19.08
CA GLN A 8 10.04 7.62 -19.86
C GLN A 8 8.55 7.23 -19.86
N LEU A 9 7.79 7.66 -18.84
CA LEU A 9 6.35 7.42 -18.74
C LEU A 9 5.51 8.44 -19.49
N ALA A 10 6.10 9.57 -19.90
CA ALA A 10 5.40 10.62 -20.63
C ALA A 10 5.67 10.49 -22.13
N PRO A 11 4.74 10.00 -22.95
CA PRO A 11 4.95 9.77 -24.38
C PRO A 11 5.40 11.01 -25.13
N ALA A 12 5.00 12.19 -24.67
CA ALA A 12 5.35 13.49 -25.27
C ALA A 12 6.81 13.91 -25.04
N VAL A 13 7.52 13.25 -24.15
CA VAL A 13 8.90 13.58 -23.77
C VAL A 13 9.85 12.40 -24.04
N HIS A 14 9.32 11.31 -24.56
CA HIS A 14 10.07 10.09 -24.77
C HIS A 14 10.80 10.13 -26.12
N GLU A 15 12.11 10.19 -26.04
CA GLU A 15 13.00 9.95 -27.19
C GLU A 15 13.66 8.56 -27.04
N PRO A 16 13.01 7.50 -27.50
CA PRO A 16 13.45 6.15 -27.19
C PRO A 16 14.75 5.74 -27.88
N GLN A 17 15.11 6.41 -28.96
CA GLN A 17 16.10 5.87 -29.90
C GLN A 17 17.56 6.02 -29.48
N ASN A 18 17.87 6.82 -28.47
CA ASN A 18 19.26 7.09 -28.07
C ASN A 18 19.50 7.05 -26.57
N TRP A 19 18.62 6.42 -25.81
CA TRP A 19 18.77 6.36 -24.36
C TRP A 19 19.57 5.12 -23.97
N PRO A 20 20.79 5.27 -23.41
CA PRO A 20 21.62 4.13 -23.02
C PRO A 20 21.01 3.29 -21.88
N TYR A 21 19.88 3.72 -21.35
CA TYR A 21 19.19 3.09 -20.22
C TYR A 21 17.74 2.74 -20.56
N GLU A 22 17.44 2.53 -21.83
CA GLU A 22 16.11 2.05 -22.19
C GLU A 22 15.88 0.67 -21.57
N VAL A 23 14.86 0.61 -20.72
CA VAL A 23 14.40 -0.64 -20.12
C VAL A 23 13.25 -1.17 -20.97
N PRO A 24 13.36 -2.36 -21.56
CA PRO A 24 12.26 -2.98 -22.25
C PRO A 24 10.98 -2.99 -21.40
N HIS A 25 9.82 -2.82 -22.03
CA HIS A 25 8.55 -2.66 -21.35
C HIS A 25 8.19 -3.83 -20.41
N ASP A 26 8.53 -5.04 -20.82
CA ASP A 26 8.38 -6.26 -20.01
C ASP A 26 9.23 -6.24 -18.74
N ARG A 27 10.47 -5.78 -18.83
CA ARG A 27 11.35 -5.60 -17.66
C ARG A 27 10.88 -4.44 -16.78
N TYR A 28 10.41 -3.36 -17.40
CA TYR A 28 9.81 -2.26 -16.66
C TYR A 28 8.60 -2.72 -15.85
N LYS A 29 7.68 -3.45 -16.47
CA LYS A 29 6.54 -4.05 -15.80
C LYS A 29 6.97 -4.97 -14.65
N ALA A 30 7.93 -5.85 -14.89
CA ALA A 30 8.40 -6.78 -13.86
C ALA A 30 9.02 -6.09 -12.64
N ALA A 31 9.66 -4.93 -12.84
CA ALA A 31 10.37 -4.22 -11.76
C ALA A 31 9.51 -3.17 -11.04
N LEU A 32 8.56 -2.57 -11.73
CA LEU A 32 7.83 -1.38 -11.24
C LEU A 32 6.31 -1.54 -11.26
N TRP A 33 5.82 -2.68 -11.71
CA TRP A 33 4.39 -2.92 -11.79
C TRP A 33 3.78 -3.08 -10.39
N PRO A 34 2.92 -2.15 -9.96
CA PRO A 34 2.25 -2.31 -8.68
C PRO A 34 1.19 -3.43 -8.75
N PRO A 35 0.94 -4.13 -7.64
CA PRO A 35 0.01 -5.26 -7.60
C PRO A 35 -1.41 -4.95 -8.08
N HIS A 36 -1.84 -3.71 -7.96
CA HIS A 36 -3.18 -3.26 -8.36
C HIS A 36 -3.31 -2.85 -9.82
N ASP A 37 -2.22 -2.82 -10.58
CA ASP A 37 -2.26 -2.56 -12.01
C ASP A 37 -2.59 -3.85 -12.77
N VAL A 38 -3.86 -4.03 -13.05
CA VAL A 38 -4.40 -5.18 -13.79
C VAL A 38 -4.74 -4.82 -15.25
N GLY A 39 -4.28 -3.67 -15.73
CA GLY A 39 -4.53 -3.18 -17.08
C GLY A 39 -4.08 -4.18 -18.13
N GLY A 40 -4.98 -4.49 -19.09
CA GLY A 40 -4.73 -5.44 -20.17
C GLY A 40 -4.82 -6.92 -19.77
N GLN A 41 -5.19 -7.24 -18.56
CA GLN A 41 -5.50 -8.61 -18.15
C GLN A 41 -6.97 -8.96 -18.46
N PRO A 42 -7.29 -10.25 -18.65
CA PRO A 42 -8.67 -10.69 -18.85
C PRO A 42 -9.55 -10.22 -17.69
N ASP A 43 -10.73 -9.71 -18.02
CA ASP A 43 -11.70 -9.27 -17.03
C ASP A 43 -12.20 -10.45 -16.20
N ALA A 44 -12.26 -10.26 -14.90
CA ALA A 44 -13.00 -11.12 -14.00
C ALA A 44 -14.32 -10.45 -13.62
N PRO A 45 -15.42 -11.21 -13.48
CA PRO A 45 -16.70 -10.64 -13.03
C PRO A 45 -16.52 -9.98 -11.67
N VAL A 46 -17.00 -8.75 -11.53
CA VAL A 46 -17.07 -8.09 -10.23
C VAL A 46 -18.16 -8.80 -9.41
N ARG A 47 -17.75 -9.44 -8.33
CA ARG A 47 -18.70 -10.00 -7.37
C ARG A 47 -19.11 -8.89 -6.42
N PHE A 48 -20.38 -8.58 -6.41
CA PHE A 48 -20.96 -7.73 -5.39
C PHE A 48 -21.41 -8.62 -4.22
N GLU A 49 -20.82 -8.39 -3.06
CA GLU A 49 -21.21 -9.03 -1.82
C GLU A 49 -21.55 -7.91 -0.83
N ASP A 50 -22.77 -7.91 -0.34
CA ASP A 50 -23.20 -7.00 0.73
C ASP A 50 -22.70 -7.58 2.05
N LYS A 51 -21.46 -7.23 2.40
CA LYS A 51 -20.80 -7.68 3.63
C LYS A 51 -20.85 -6.54 4.65
N GLU A 52 -21.40 -6.82 5.82
CA GLU A 52 -21.25 -5.92 6.96
C GLU A 52 -19.77 -5.89 7.40
N GLU A 53 -19.24 -4.68 7.60
CA GLU A 53 -17.91 -4.51 8.15
C GLU A 53 -17.85 -4.98 9.59
N GLU A 54 -16.77 -5.63 9.95
CA GLU A 54 -16.46 -5.97 11.32
C GLU A 54 -16.00 -4.73 12.09
N GLN A 55 -16.15 -4.75 13.41
CA GLN A 55 -15.81 -3.60 14.26
C GLN A 55 -14.36 -3.13 14.06
N TRP A 56 -13.40 -4.06 13.90
CA TRP A 56 -12.00 -3.70 13.67
C TRP A 56 -11.77 -3.00 12.31
N GLU A 57 -12.59 -3.31 11.31
CA GLU A 57 -12.53 -2.66 9.99
C GLU A 57 -12.99 -1.20 10.10
N LEU A 58 -14.10 -0.97 10.79
CA LEU A 58 -14.61 0.37 11.09
C LEU A 58 -13.62 1.18 11.93
N ASP A 59 -13.07 0.57 12.98
CA ASP A 59 -12.07 1.20 13.84
C ASP A 59 -10.80 1.57 13.06
N THR A 60 -10.38 0.72 12.14
CA THR A 60 -9.26 0.99 11.24
C THR A 60 -9.54 2.18 10.32
N TYR A 61 -10.73 2.20 9.72
CA TYR A 61 -11.15 3.31 8.85
C TYR A 61 -11.13 4.63 9.61
N VAL A 62 -11.86 4.70 10.73
CA VAL A 62 -11.96 5.92 11.55
C VAL A 62 -10.58 6.37 12.04
N THR A 63 -9.76 5.46 12.52
CA THR A 63 -8.40 5.77 12.98
C THR A 63 -7.55 6.38 11.86
N CYS A 64 -7.58 5.79 10.68
CA CYS A 64 -6.81 6.29 9.54
C CYS A 64 -7.26 7.68 9.09
N GLU A 65 -8.56 7.94 9.07
CA GLU A 65 -9.12 9.24 8.69
C GLU A 65 -8.81 10.32 9.74
N VAL A 66 -8.97 10.01 11.03
CA VAL A 66 -8.67 10.95 12.12
C VAL A 66 -7.18 11.31 12.12
N LEU A 67 -6.28 10.35 11.93
CA LEU A 67 -4.85 10.62 11.87
C LEU A 67 -4.47 11.43 10.63
N ALA A 68 -5.13 11.21 9.49
CA ALA A 68 -4.94 12.03 8.31
C ALA A 68 -5.41 13.48 8.57
N TRP A 69 -6.56 13.68 9.20
CA TRP A 69 -7.06 15.00 9.60
C TRP A 69 -6.15 15.71 10.59
N ARG A 70 -5.51 14.97 11.48
CA ARG A 70 -4.51 15.48 12.43
C ARG A 70 -3.15 15.77 11.79
N GLY A 71 -2.97 15.46 10.50
CA GLY A 71 -1.73 15.73 9.78
C GLY A 71 -0.62 14.71 10.00
N ALA A 72 -0.92 13.54 10.58
CA ALA A 72 0.04 12.45 10.70
C ALA A 72 0.50 11.98 9.31
N TRP A 73 -0.40 11.99 8.34
CA TRP A 73 -0.12 11.74 6.91
C TRP A 73 -1.23 12.35 6.04
N ASN A 74 -1.03 12.37 4.73
CA ASN A 74 -2.13 12.58 3.81
C ASN A 74 -2.69 11.23 3.29
N ALA A 75 -3.96 11.23 2.90
CA ALA A 75 -4.65 10.01 2.45
C ALA A 75 -3.96 9.36 1.24
N GLU A 76 -3.35 10.16 0.37
CA GLU A 76 -2.63 9.67 -0.81
C GLU A 76 -1.34 8.93 -0.44
N GLU A 77 -0.60 9.42 0.56
CA GLU A 77 0.58 8.73 1.07
C GLU A 77 0.23 7.34 1.61
N ARG A 78 -0.84 7.24 2.41
CA ARG A 78 -1.33 5.97 2.93
C ARG A 78 -1.71 5.01 1.81
N ARG A 79 -2.47 5.50 0.83
CA ARG A 79 -2.92 4.72 -0.32
C ARG A 79 -1.74 4.17 -1.12
N ARG A 80 -0.74 4.99 -1.41
CA ARG A 80 0.46 4.58 -2.13
C ARG A 80 1.23 3.49 -1.39
N ARG A 81 1.43 3.65 -0.09
CA ARG A 81 2.14 2.64 0.70
C ARG A 81 1.39 1.33 0.75
N GLY A 82 0.09 1.35 0.97
CA GLY A 82 -0.74 0.14 0.97
C GLY A 82 -0.80 -0.58 -0.37
N ASN A 83 -0.65 0.16 -1.47
CA ASN A 83 -0.73 -0.43 -2.80
C ASN A 83 0.64 -0.85 -3.37
N ASN A 84 1.72 -0.13 -3.03
CA ASN A 84 3.00 -0.31 -3.70
C ASN A 84 4.04 -1.02 -2.83
N ASP A 85 3.99 -0.83 -1.49
CA ASP A 85 5.06 -1.30 -0.60
C ASP A 85 4.84 -2.72 -0.09
N LEU A 86 3.62 -3.25 -0.18
CA LEU A 86 3.30 -4.58 0.34
C LEU A 86 3.88 -5.73 -0.50
N GLY A 87 4.12 -5.49 -1.79
CA GLY A 87 4.46 -6.56 -2.71
C GLY A 87 3.27 -7.46 -3.06
N LEU A 88 3.45 -8.33 -4.06
CA LEU A 88 2.37 -9.12 -4.65
C LEU A 88 1.70 -10.07 -3.64
N SER A 89 2.48 -10.81 -2.86
CA SER A 89 1.95 -11.80 -1.93
C SER A 89 1.09 -11.15 -0.85
N LEU A 90 1.66 -10.20 -0.11
CA LEU A 90 0.94 -9.56 1.00
C LEU A 90 -0.24 -8.70 0.53
N TYR A 91 -0.16 -8.12 -0.67
CA TYR A 91 -1.26 -7.33 -1.21
C TYR A 91 -2.54 -8.14 -1.38
N TYR A 92 -2.44 -9.37 -1.87
CA TYR A 92 -3.59 -10.24 -2.07
C TYR A 92 -3.96 -11.06 -0.84
N ASP A 93 -3.00 -11.34 0.04
CA ASP A 93 -3.23 -12.12 1.27
C ASP A 93 -3.93 -11.29 2.36
N PHE A 94 -3.72 -9.98 2.38
CA PHE A 94 -4.36 -9.12 3.35
C PHE A 94 -5.78 -8.74 2.93
N PRO A 95 -6.76 -8.76 3.86
CA PRO A 95 -8.05 -8.15 3.65
C PRO A 95 -7.90 -6.64 3.39
N TYR A 96 -8.93 -6.01 2.84
CA TYR A 96 -8.88 -4.60 2.44
C TYR A 96 -8.38 -3.68 3.56
N TYR A 97 -8.99 -3.72 4.72
CA TYR A 97 -8.57 -2.92 5.87
C TYR A 97 -7.29 -3.41 6.55
N GLY A 98 -6.89 -4.66 6.34
CA GLY A 98 -5.58 -5.16 6.75
C GLY A 98 -4.43 -4.40 6.09
N ARG A 99 -4.58 -4.04 4.82
CA ARG A 99 -3.61 -3.20 4.11
C ARG A 99 -3.57 -1.77 4.67
N TRP A 100 -4.72 -1.25 5.12
CA TRP A 100 -4.79 0.07 5.73
C TRP A 100 -4.06 0.12 7.07
N ILE A 101 -4.33 -0.83 7.95
CA ILE A 101 -3.71 -0.85 9.28
C ILE A 101 -2.20 -1.09 9.19
N TRP A 102 -1.76 -1.96 8.27
CA TRP A 102 -0.33 -2.16 8.02
C TRP A 102 0.36 -0.86 7.56
N SER A 103 -0.24 -0.15 6.62
CA SER A 103 0.29 1.12 6.11
C SER A 103 0.32 2.18 7.20
N ALA A 104 -0.74 2.26 8.01
CA ALA A 104 -0.82 3.19 9.13
C ALA A 104 0.27 2.92 10.18
N ALA A 105 0.43 1.66 10.59
CA ALA A 105 1.47 1.27 11.55
C ALA A 105 2.86 1.65 11.05
N ARG A 106 3.16 1.33 9.79
CA ARG A 106 4.44 1.66 9.17
C ARG A 106 4.68 3.17 9.10
N MET A 107 3.67 3.96 8.70
CA MET A 107 3.81 5.42 8.65
C MET A 107 4.04 6.03 10.02
N LEU A 108 3.37 5.54 11.06
CA LEU A 108 3.57 6.03 12.42
C LEU A 108 5.01 5.78 12.89
N VAL A 109 5.58 4.62 12.57
CA VAL A 109 6.97 4.30 12.89
C VAL A 109 7.94 5.14 12.05
N ASP A 110 7.78 5.21 10.74
CA ASP A 110 8.67 5.95 9.84
C ASP A 110 8.70 7.46 10.15
N LYS A 111 7.59 8.00 10.67
CA LYS A 111 7.47 9.41 11.05
C LYS A 111 7.78 9.66 12.53
N ASN A 112 8.26 8.67 13.25
CA ASN A 112 8.62 8.74 14.68
C ASN A 112 7.46 9.16 15.61
N HIS A 113 6.21 8.85 15.24
CA HIS A 113 5.08 9.03 16.15
C HIS A 113 5.00 7.90 17.18
N VAL A 114 5.45 6.71 16.80
CA VAL A 114 5.56 5.52 17.65
C VAL A 114 6.88 4.83 17.32
N SER A 115 7.60 4.35 18.32
CA SER A 115 8.77 3.52 18.06
C SER A 115 8.38 2.10 17.65
N LEU A 116 9.22 1.45 16.88
CA LEU A 116 8.99 0.06 16.51
C LEU A 116 8.90 -0.85 17.73
N LEU A 117 9.71 -0.58 18.76
CA LEU A 117 9.73 -1.37 20.00
C LEU A 117 8.38 -1.26 20.73
N GLU A 118 7.88 -0.04 20.96
CA GLU A 118 6.55 0.18 21.58
C GLU A 118 5.44 -0.54 20.81
N LEU A 119 5.45 -0.46 19.47
CA LEU A 119 4.48 -1.15 18.65
C LEU A 119 4.54 -2.67 18.84
N LEU A 120 5.74 -3.26 18.80
CA LEU A 120 5.94 -4.71 18.94
C LEU A 120 5.55 -5.20 20.34
N GLU A 121 5.92 -4.47 21.39
CA GLU A 121 5.53 -4.77 22.76
C GLU A 121 4.01 -4.73 22.94
N LYS A 122 3.36 -3.72 22.36
CA LYS A 122 1.89 -3.62 22.42
C LYS A 122 1.20 -4.73 21.64
N VAL A 123 1.71 -5.10 20.49
CA VAL A 123 1.19 -6.25 19.72
C VAL A 123 1.33 -7.54 20.52
N ALA A 124 2.46 -7.76 21.18
CA ALA A 124 2.67 -8.94 22.04
C ALA A 124 1.71 -8.97 23.22
N GLU A 125 1.51 -7.82 23.89
CA GLU A 125 0.53 -7.68 25.00
C GLU A 125 -0.89 -8.03 24.53
N VAL A 126 -1.31 -7.47 23.39
CA VAL A 126 -2.65 -7.71 22.83
C VAL A 126 -2.81 -9.20 22.46
N LYS A 127 -1.82 -9.78 21.77
CA LYS A 127 -1.84 -11.22 21.46
C LYS A 127 -1.97 -12.09 22.69
N ALA A 128 -1.28 -11.75 23.78
CA ALA A 128 -1.37 -12.50 25.04
C ALA A 128 -2.76 -12.42 25.68
N ARG A 129 -3.50 -11.33 25.47
CA ARG A 129 -4.89 -11.18 25.95
C ARG A 129 -5.88 -12.03 25.14
N TYR A 130 -5.75 -12.01 23.83
CA TYR A 130 -6.69 -12.70 22.92
C TYR A 130 -6.30 -14.16 22.65
N GLY A 131 -5.04 -14.56 22.81
CA GLY A 131 -4.58 -15.94 22.62
C GLY A 131 -4.93 -16.90 23.75
N LYS A 132 -5.68 -16.44 24.76
CA LYS A 132 -6.19 -17.25 25.89
C LYS A 132 -7.67 -17.62 25.74
N GLN A 133 -8.25 -17.30 24.59
CA GLN A 133 -9.57 -17.76 24.18
C GLN A 133 -9.42 -18.91 23.21
#